data_dd59a9acfda73bdeebac21dd9967655d
#
_entry.id   dd59a9acfda73bdeebac21dd9967655d
#
_cell.length_a   1.000
_cell.length_b   1.000
_cell.length_c   1.000
_cell.angle_alpha   90.00
_cell.angle_beta   90.00
_cell.angle_gamma   90.00
#
_symmetry.space_group_name_H-M   'P 1'
#
loop_
_entity.id
_entity.type
_entity.pdbx_description
1 polymer ?
#
loop_
_entity_poly.entity_id
_entity_poly.type
_entity_poly.pdbx_seq_one_letter_code
_entity_poly.pdbx_strand_id
1 'polypeptide(L)'
;DMHLAEDRQMLYERMCKNMQNDRARHNILPLSKFGLMQITRQRVRPAMDIDVDETCPTCFGTGKIRSSILFTDQLERKIDRLVNKVGVKRFYLHVHPYVAAYINQGLMSLKLRWQLKYGIGVRVVPSQKLGFLQYEFYDGNRQFIDMKEENDK
;
A
#
# COMPACT_ATOMS: atom_id res chain seq x y z
N ASP A 1 1.98 -39.60 -36.42
CA ASP A 1 3.02 -40.64 -36.19
C ASP A 1 4.01 -40.66 -37.34
N MET A 2 5.28 -40.46 -37.03
CA MET A 2 6.37 -40.52 -38.01
C MET A 2 6.91 -41.95 -38.04
N HIS A 3 6.48 -42.70 -39.03
CA HIS A 3 6.88 -44.10 -39.18
C HIS A 3 8.24 -44.25 -39.84
N LEU A 4 8.58 -43.32 -40.74
CA LEU A 4 9.87 -43.37 -41.47
C LEU A 4 10.99 -42.73 -40.65
N ALA A 5 12.16 -43.35 -40.67
CA ALA A 5 13.35 -42.83 -39.98
C ALA A 5 13.82 -41.50 -40.60
N GLU A 6 13.66 -41.37 -41.92
CA GLU A 6 14.03 -40.19 -42.69
C GLU A 6 13.22 -38.95 -42.28
N ASP A 7 11.95 -39.10 -42.06
CA ASP A 7 11.07 -38.00 -41.62
C ASP A 7 11.48 -37.50 -40.21
N ARG A 8 11.85 -38.43 -39.33
CA ARG A 8 12.33 -38.07 -37.96
C ARG A 8 13.64 -37.32 -38.04
N GLN A 9 14.56 -37.74 -38.91
CA GLN A 9 15.83 -37.08 -39.10
C GLN A 9 15.61 -35.67 -39.70
N MET A 10 14.77 -35.53 -40.72
CA MET A 10 14.44 -34.26 -41.35
C MET A 10 13.83 -33.27 -40.33
N LEU A 11 12.94 -33.72 -39.45
CA LEU A 11 12.38 -32.91 -38.40
C LEU A 11 13.44 -32.40 -37.41
N TYR A 12 14.33 -33.28 -36.99
CA TYR A 12 15.45 -32.94 -36.11
C TYR A 12 16.36 -31.87 -36.74
N GLU A 13 16.78 -32.07 -37.98
CA GLU A 13 17.63 -31.12 -38.71
C GLU A 13 16.95 -29.74 -38.86
N ARG A 14 15.65 -29.74 -39.19
CA ARG A 14 14.87 -28.51 -39.31
C ARG A 14 14.78 -27.79 -37.98
N MET A 15 14.60 -28.52 -36.88
CA MET A 15 14.58 -27.92 -35.54
C MET A 15 15.93 -27.32 -35.16
N CYS A 16 17.02 -28.04 -35.40
CA CYS A 16 18.38 -27.52 -35.20
C CYS A 16 18.62 -26.24 -36.00
N LYS A 17 18.18 -26.21 -37.29
CA LYS A 17 18.32 -25.04 -38.12
C LYS A 17 17.49 -23.85 -37.62
N ASN A 18 16.28 -24.09 -37.16
CA ASN A 18 15.42 -23.02 -36.59
C ASN A 18 15.98 -22.41 -35.29
N MET A 19 16.68 -23.23 -34.49
CA MET A 19 17.28 -22.80 -33.25
C MET A 19 18.67 -22.16 -33.38
N GLN A 20 19.27 -22.16 -34.59
CA GLN A 20 20.62 -21.58 -34.77
C GLN A 20 20.71 -20.09 -34.40
N ASN A 21 19.62 -19.34 -34.51
CA ASN A 21 19.58 -17.91 -34.18
C ASN A 21 19.33 -17.64 -32.71
N ASP A 22 19.09 -18.67 -31.87
CA ASP A 22 18.91 -18.51 -30.47
C ASP A 22 20.25 -18.25 -29.77
N ARG A 23 20.37 -17.10 -29.10
CA ARG A 23 21.57 -16.70 -28.33
C ARG A 23 21.79 -17.53 -27.07
N ALA A 24 20.78 -18.23 -26.61
CA ALA A 24 20.89 -19.09 -25.42
C ALA A 24 21.57 -20.41 -25.77
N ARG A 25 22.39 -20.91 -24.88
CA ARG A 25 22.91 -22.28 -25.02
C ARG A 25 21.76 -23.26 -24.97
N HIS A 26 21.61 -24.05 -25.99
CA HIS A 26 20.57 -25.07 -26.09
C HIS A 26 21.17 -26.39 -26.58
N ASN A 27 20.48 -27.47 -26.23
CA ASN A 27 20.77 -28.79 -26.72
C ASN A 27 19.48 -29.44 -27.19
N ILE A 28 19.49 -30.01 -28.39
CA ILE A 28 18.33 -30.66 -29.02
C ILE A 28 18.69 -32.14 -29.18
N LEU A 29 17.87 -33.00 -28.62
CA LEU A 29 18.01 -34.46 -28.78
C LEU A 29 17.06 -34.91 -29.89
N PRO A 30 17.49 -35.91 -30.73
CA PRO A 30 16.64 -36.47 -31.76
C PRO A 30 15.36 -37.09 -31.18
N LEU A 31 14.36 -37.31 -32.03
CA LEU A 31 13.10 -37.93 -31.59
C LEU A 31 13.35 -39.31 -30.96
N SER A 32 12.76 -39.51 -29.81
CA SER A 32 12.71 -40.80 -29.13
C SER A 32 11.83 -41.78 -29.89
N LYS A 33 11.85 -43.06 -29.51
CA LYS A 33 10.95 -44.10 -30.02
C LYS A 33 9.47 -43.77 -29.79
N PHE A 34 9.17 -42.91 -28.82
CA PHE A 34 7.82 -42.47 -28.46
C PHE A 34 7.39 -41.16 -29.17
N GLY A 35 8.19 -40.67 -30.12
CA GLY A 35 7.87 -39.45 -30.86
C GLY A 35 8.11 -38.15 -30.07
N LEU A 36 8.87 -38.19 -28.99
CA LEU A 36 9.20 -37.02 -28.18
C LEU A 36 10.56 -36.44 -28.57
N MET A 37 10.60 -35.13 -28.79
CA MET A 37 11.85 -34.37 -28.97
C MET A 37 12.13 -33.58 -27.68
N GLN A 38 13.34 -33.69 -27.17
CA GLN A 38 13.75 -32.94 -25.98
C GLN A 38 14.65 -31.77 -26.38
N ILE A 39 14.29 -30.58 -25.93
CA ILE A 39 15.06 -29.35 -26.08
C ILE A 39 15.39 -28.84 -24.67
N THR A 40 16.69 -28.72 -24.37
CA THR A 40 17.16 -28.07 -23.15
C THR A 40 17.70 -26.70 -23.51
N ARG A 41 17.33 -25.68 -22.75
CA ARG A 41 17.75 -24.30 -22.98
C ARG A 41 18.26 -23.71 -21.66
N GLN A 42 19.47 -23.19 -21.68
CA GLN A 42 20.06 -22.53 -20.53
C GLN A 42 19.65 -21.05 -20.51
N ARG A 43 19.12 -20.58 -19.40
CA ARG A 43 18.84 -19.17 -19.21
C ARG A 43 20.16 -18.39 -19.06
N VAL A 44 20.43 -17.45 -19.95
CA VAL A 44 21.69 -16.68 -19.99
C VAL A 44 21.62 -15.45 -19.08
N ARG A 45 20.41 -14.94 -18.82
CA ARG A 45 20.20 -13.78 -17.95
C ARG A 45 19.45 -14.20 -16.70
N PRO A 46 19.87 -13.73 -15.50
CA PRO A 46 19.07 -13.93 -14.30
C PRO A 46 17.69 -13.29 -14.49
N ALA A 47 16.67 -13.84 -13.86
CA ALA A 47 15.39 -13.17 -13.77
C ALA A 47 15.61 -11.85 -13.04
N MET A 48 15.15 -10.76 -13.63
CA MET A 48 15.12 -9.49 -12.93
C MET A 48 13.80 -9.49 -12.17
N ASP A 49 13.84 -9.70 -10.86
CA ASP A 49 12.70 -9.50 -9.99
C ASP A 49 12.61 -7.99 -9.75
N ILE A 50 11.63 -7.36 -10.36
CA ILE A 50 11.31 -5.97 -10.09
C ILE A 50 10.31 -6.01 -8.94
N ASP A 51 10.77 -5.59 -7.76
CA ASP A 51 9.88 -5.36 -6.63
C ASP A 51 9.07 -4.09 -6.94
N VAL A 52 7.78 -4.27 -7.17
CA VAL A 52 6.81 -3.20 -7.45
C VAL A 52 5.88 -2.96 -6.25
N ASP A 53 6.19 -3.58 -5.12
CA ASP A 53 5.36 -3.46 -3.93
C ASP A 53 5.56 -2.10 -3.26
N GLU A 54 4.47 -1.40 -3.06
CA GLU A 54 4.44 -0.15 -2.31
C GLU A 54 3.92 -0.40 -0.90
N THR A 55 4.48 0.31 0.07
CA THR A 55 3.97 0.24 1.46
C THR A 55 2.54 0.78 1.50
N CYS A 56 1.60 -0.02 2.00
CA CYS A 56 0.20 0.37 2.12
C CYS A 56 0.07 1.68 2.93
N PRO A 57 -0.49 2.76 2.37
CA PRO A 57 -0.60 4.06 3.05
C PRO A 57 -1.57 4.05 4.23
N THR A 58 -2.42 3.01 4.34
CA THR A 58 -3.40 2.90 5.41
C THR A 58 -2.81 2.28 6.67
N CYS A 59 -2.03 1.21 6.53
CA CYS A 59 -1.50 0.45 7.68
C CYS A 59 0.03 0.53 7.80
N PHE A 60 0.74 1.16 6.86
CA PHE A 60 2.21 1.23 6.80
C PHE A 60 2.90 -0.14 6.95
N GLY A 61 2.35 -1.15 6.30
CA GLY A 61 2.90 -2.51 6.29
C GLY A 61 2.50 -3.39 7.47
N THR A 62 1.75 -2.88 8.46
CA THR A 62 1.34 -3.68 9.64
C THR A 62 0.21 -4.68 9.34
N GLY A 63 -0.50 -4.53 8.23
CA GLY A 63 -1.68 -5.35 7.87
C GLY A 63 -2.89 -5.15 8.77
N LYS A 64 -2.79 -4.31 9.82
CA LYS A 64 -3.85 -4.06 10.80
C LYS A 64 -4.14 -2.58 10.93
N ILE A 65 -5.41 -2.22 11.03
CA ILE A 65 -5.88 -0.87 11.35
C ILE A 65 -6.82 -0.92 12.53
N ARG A 66 -6.87 0.15 13.33
CA ARG A 66 -7.86 0.29 14.39
C ARG A 66 -9.25 0.43 13.79
N SER A 67 -10.30 0.08 14.56
CA SER A 67 -11.68 0.27 14.11
C SER A 67 -11.96 1.75 13.83
N SER A 68 -12.42 2.05 12.61
CA SER A 68 -12.78 3.42 12.21
C SER A 68 -14.09 3.91 12.84
N ILE A 69 -14.94 3.00 13.33
CA ILE A 69 -16.26 3.30 13.89
C ILE A 69 -16.15 4.22 15.11
N LEU A 70 -15.17 3.95 15.98
CA LEU A 70 -14.96 4.72 17.21
C LEU A 70 -13.98 5.89 17.05
N PHE A 71 -13.42 6.08 15.85
CA PHE A 71 -12.39 7.09 15.64
C PHE A 71 -12.86 8.52 15.92
N THR A 72 -14.05 8.87 15.46
CA THR A 72 -14.64 10.20 15.68
C THR A 72 -14.91 10.46 17.15
N ASP A 73 -15.38 9.45 17.88
CA ASP A 73 -15.65 9.56 19.31
C ASP A 73 -14.35 9.68 20.11
N GLN A 74 -13.32 8.92 19.72
CA GLN A 74 -11.98 9.06 20.32
C GLN A 74 -11.41 10.45 20.09
N LEU A 75 -11.55 10.97 18.88
CA LEU A 75 -11.09 12.30 18.52
C LEU A 75 -11.84 13.38 19.33
N GLU A 76 -13.16 13.26 19.46
CA GLU A 76 -13.98 14.18 20.25
C GLU A 76 -13.57 14.15 21.73
N ARG A 77 -13.33 12.97 22.34
CA ARG A 77 -12.82 12.87 23.73
C ARG A 77 -11.46 13.52 23.90
N LYS A 78 -10.56 13.40 22.91
CA LYS A 78 -9.26 14.06 22.95
C LYS A 78 -9.41 15.59 22.84
N ILE A 79 -10.31 16.08 21.97
CA ILE A 79 -10.64 17.50 21.88
C ILE A 79 -11.22 18.02 23.20
N ASP A 80 -12.16 17.30 23.79
CA ASP A 80 -12.75 17.64 25.09
C ASP A 80 -11.66 17.79 26.18
N ARG A 81 -10.76 16.81 26.24
CA ARG A 81 -9.62 16.83 27.19
C ARG A 81 -8.68 18.01 26.93
N LEU A 82 -8.38 18.30 25.67
CA LEU A 82 -7.51 19.41 25.26
C LEU A 82 -8.10 20.77 25.63
N VAL A 83 -9.39 20.91 25.49
CA VAL A 83 -10.09 22.16 25.82
C VAL A 83 -10.25 22.32 27.35
N ASN A 84 -10.76 21.29 28.02
CA ASN A 84 -11.14 21.38 29.43
C ASN A 84 -9.95 21.20 30.39
N LYS A 85 -8.96 20.36 30.06
CA LYS A 85 -7.80 20.12 30.92
C LYS A 85 -6.60 21.01 30.57
N VAL A 86 -6.31 21.21 29.29
CA VAL A 86 -5.13 21.99 28.83
C VAL A 86 -5.48 23.47 28.60
N GLY A 87 -6.76 23.79 28.38
CA GLY A 87 -7.23 25.16 28.20
C GLY A 87 -6.95 25.76 26.81
N VAL A 88 -6.64 24.92 25.83
CA VAL A 88 -6.31 25.37 24.48
C VAL A 88 -7.59 25.67 23.69
N LYS A 89 -7.82 26.93 23.36
CA LYS A 89 -9.01 27.36 22.61
C LYS A 89 -8.82 27.42 21.09
N ARG A 90 -7.59 27.40 20.60
CA ARG A 90 -7.27 27.40 19.16
C ARG A 90 -6.19 26.40 18.86
N PHE A 91 -6.46 25.46 17.95
CA PHE A 91 -5.50 24.45 17.58
C PHE A 91 -5.67 23.97 16.14
N TYR A 92 -4.62 23.36 15.61
CA TYR A 92 -4.61 22.68 14.33
C TYR A 92 -4.70 21.18 14.59
N LEU A 93 -5.58 20.53 13.83
CA LEU A 93 -5.76 19.09 13.82
C LEU A 93 -5.23 18.54 12.50
N HIS A 94 -4.11 17.87 12.53
CA HIS A 94 -3.54 17.19 11.39
C HIS A 94 -4.09 15.77 11.33
N VAL A 95 -4.64 15.40 10.20
CA VAL A 95 -5.24 14.08 9.95
C VAL A 95 -5.02 13.69 8.49
N HIS A 96 -5.21 12.40 8.18
CA HIS A 96 -5.17 11.91 6.81
C HIS A 96 -6.18 12.67 5.92
N PRO A 97 -5.88 12.94 4.62
CA PRO A 97 -6.75 13.71 3.72
C PRO A 97 -8.20 13.22 3.65
N TYR A 98 -8.43 11.90 3.61
CA TYR A 98 -9.78 11.34 3.63
C TYR A 98 -10.54 11.66 4.91
N VAL A 99 -9.87 11.61 6.05
CA VAL A 99 -10.46 11.95 7.36
C VAL A 99 -10.75 13.45 7.43
N ALA A 100 -9.85 14.29 6.89
CA ALA A 100 -10.08 15.73 6.81
C ALA A 100 -11.30 16.06 5.95
N ALA A 101 -11.48 15.41 4.81
CA ALA A 101 -12.65 15.53 3.96
C ALA A 101 -13.93 15.14 4.71
N TYR A 102 -13.92 14.01 5.41
CA TYR A 102 -15.04 13.52 6.21
C TYR A 102 -15.42 14.49 7.35
N ILE A 103 -14.45 15.02 8.09
CA ILE A 103 -14.69 15.98 9.19
C ILE A 103 -15.28 17.29 8.66
N ASN A 104 -14.91 17.72 7.45
CA ASN A 104 -15.39 18.95 6.84
C ASN A 104 -16.68 18.77 6.00
N GLN A 105 -17.17 17.54 5.83
CA GLN A 105 -18.32 17.23 4.97
C GLN A 105 -19.64 17.73 5.58
N GLY A 106 -20.51 18.23 4.72
CA GLY A 106 -21.89 18.62 5.04
C GLY A 106 -22.06 20.01 5.62
N LEU A 107 -23.31 20.49 5.63
CA LEU A 107 -23.71 21.80 6.17
C LEU A 107 -23.44 21.92 7.67
N MET A 108 -23.61 20.83 8.43
CA MET A 108 -23.32 20.72 9.86
C MET A 108 -22.09 19.81 10.04
N SER A 109 -20.94 20.23 9.53
CA SER A 109 -19.71 19.44 9.61
C SER A 109 -19.32 19.13 11.06
N LEU A 110 -18.62 18.00 11.29
CA LEU A 110 -18.11 17.64 12.62
C LEU A 110 -17.25 18.77 13.21
N LYS A 111 -16.45 19.42 12.37
CA LYS A 111 -15.68 20.59 12.74
C LYS A 111 -16.57 21.71 13.31
N LEU A 112 -17.67 22.05 12.64
CA LEU A 112 -18.59 23.09 13.08
C LEU A 112 -19.28 22.70 14.39
N ARG A 113 -19.68 21.43 14.54
CA ARG A 113 -20.25 20.91 15.79
C ARG A 113 -19.27 21.06 16.97
N TRP A 114 -18.00 20.73 16.79
CA TRP A 114 -16.98 20.91 17.83
C TRP A 114 -16.75 22.38 18.16
N GLN A 115 -16.69 23.24 17.13
CA GLN A 115 -16.55 24.69 17.34
C GLN A 115 -17.69 25.28 18.15
N LEU A 116 -18.93 24.89 17.86
CA LEU A 116 -20.13 25.37 18.57
C LEU A 116 -20.21 24.76 19.98
N LYS A 117 -19.92 23.45 20.15
CA LYS A 117 -20.02 22.75 21.42
C LYS A 117 -18.99 23.24 22.44
N TYR A 118 -17.78 23.48 22.02
CA TYR A 118 -16.65 23.80 22.90
C TYR A 118 -16.21 25.27 22.84
N GLY A 119 -16.77 26.08 21.97
CA GLY A 119 -16.37 27.48 21.79
C GLY A 119 -14.92 27.64 21.30
N ILE A 120 -14.45 26.74 20.44
CA ILE A 120 -13.03 26.60 20.03
C ILE A 120 -12.81 26.93 18.56
N GLY A 121 -11.60 27.35 18.24
CA GLY A 121 -11.13 27.52 16.86
C GLY A 121 -10.36 26.30 16.37
N VAL A 122 -11.04 25.32 15.75
CA VAL A 122 -10.38 24.15 15.14
C VAL A 122 -10.07 24.39 13.69
N ARG A 123 -8.83 24.17 13.27
CA ARG A 123 -8.44 24.18 11.86
C ARG A 123 -7.94 22.77 11.48
N VAL A 124 -8.67 22.08 10.62
CA VAL A 124 -8.31 20.74 10.12
C VAL A 124 -7.33 20.88 8.97
N VAL A 125 -6.17 20.23 9.08
CA VAL A 125 -5.09 20.27 8.08
C VAL A 125 -4.86 18.86 7.55
N PRO A 126 -5.03 18.63 6.24
CA PRO A 126 -4.73 17.32 5.65
C PRO A 126 -3.24 17.07 5.62
N SER A 127 -2.79 15.86 6.04
CA SER A 127 -1.41 15.43 6.00
C SER A 127 -1.30 14.01 5.44
N GLN A 128 -0.57 13.83 4.34
CA GLN A 128 -0.30 12.52 3.75
C GLN A 128 0.74 11.69 4.54
N LYS A 129 1.44 12.32 5.48
CA LYS A 129 2.44 11.65 6.33
C LYS A 129 1.81 10.81 7.42
N LEU A 130 0.54 11.07 7.73
CA LEU A 130 -0.20 10.38 8.79
C LEU A 130 -0.97 9.20 8.21
N GLY A 131 -0.98 8.10 8.95
CA GLY A 131 -1.84 6.96 8.63
C GLY A 131 -3.32 7.31 8.72
N PHE A 132 -4.16 6.46 8.12
CA PHE A 132 -5.60 6.73 7.95
C PHE A 132 -6.32 7.11 9.26
N LEU A 133 -5.97 6.49 10.39
CA LEU A 133 -6.56 6.78 11.72
C LEU A 133 -5.55 7.43 12.68
N GLN A 134 -4.50 8.05 12.16
CA GLN A 134 -3.57 8.82 12.95
C GLN A 134 -3.96 10.30 12.94
N TYR A 135 -3.67 10.97 14.04
CA TYR A 135 -3.92 12.41 14.18
C TYR A 135 -2.87 13.05 15.08
N GLU A 136 -2.64 14.32 14.88
CA GLU A 136 -1.73 15.14 15.66
C GLU A 136 -2.39 16.48 15.95
N PHE A 137 -2.16 16.97 17.18
CA PHE A 137 -2.63 18.29 17.59
C PHE A 137 -1.45 19.26 17.68
N TYR A 138 -1.66 20.47 17.17
CA TYR A 138 -0.71 21.57 17.28
C TYR A 138 -1.43 22.78 17.85
N ASP A 139 -0.77 23.55 18.69
CA ASP A 139 -1.33 24.78 19.25
C ASP A 139 -1.40 25.93 18.21
N GLY A 140 -1.88 27.11 18.65
CA GLY A 140 -1.94 28.29 17.81
C GLY A 140 -0.58 28.75 17.27
N ASN A 141 0.52 28.37 17.94
CA ASN A 141 1.90 28.68 17.57
C ASN A 141 2.56 27.54 16.73
N ARG A 142 1.78 26.54 16.33
CA ARG A 142 2.24 25.34 15.61
C ARG A 142 3.22 24.47 16.38
N GLN A 143 3.16 24.49 17.71
CA GLN A 143 3.89 23.56 18.54
C GLN A 143 3.08 22.28 18.72
N PHE A 144 3.75 21.13 18.62
CA PHE A 144 3.11 19.82 18.80
C PHE A 144 2.63 19.65 20.23
N ILE A 145 1.39 19.22 20.39
CA ILE A 145 0.78 18.91 21.69
C ILE A 145 0.81 17.41 21.90
N ASP A 146 1.73 16.93 22.73
CA ASP A 146 1.81 15.50 23.07
C ASP A 146 0.67 15.12 24.03
N MET A 147 -0.30 14.41 23.49
CA MET A 147 -1.42 13.84 24.24
C MET A 147 -1.10 12.39 24.61
N LYS A 148 -0.06 12.14 25.43
CA LYS A 148 0.25 10.79 25.92
C LYS A 148 -1.00 10.10 26.43
N GLU A 149 -1.21 8.88 25.97
CA GLU A 149 -2.24 7.99 26.49
C GLU A 149 -1.89 7.66 27.96
N GLU A 150 -2.52 8.34 28.92
CA GLU A 150 -2.71 7.74 30.23
C GLU A 150 -3.66 6.57 29.99
N ASN A 151 -3.13 5.36 30.12
CA ASN A 151 -3.89 4.12 30.09
C ASN A 151 -5.03 4.26 31.12
N ASP A 152 -6.26 4.40 30.64
CA ASP A 152 -7.44 4.11 31.41
C ASP A 152 -7.39 2.60 31.74
N LYS A 153 -7.01 2.31 33.02
CA LYS A 153 -7.24 1.01 33.63
C LYS A 153 -8.72 0.77 33.81
#